data_b0f6b645adcec9f52abd78075629185d
#
_entry.id   b0f6b645adcec9f52abd78075629185d
#
_cell.length_a   1.000
_cell.length_b   1.000
_cell.length_c   1.000
_cell.angle_alpha   90.00
_cell.angle_beta   90.00
_cell.angle_gamma   90.00
#
_symmetry.space_group_name_H-M   'P 1'
#
loop_
_entity.id
_entity.type
_entity.pdbx_description
1 polymer ?
#
loop_
_entity_poly.entity_id
_entity_poly.type
_entity_poly.pdbx_seq_one_letter_code
_entity_poly.pdbx_strand_id
1 'polypeptide(L)'
;MTGAGLASCSQPIPSYTVMGNIPDSTFNGKTVYIFDRDKGQNIDSAVIENGAFTFTGQIDTAVLCLTQVGRKYYTTFMLENGTIQLNMETPNSASGTPLNETFSSYIQEEKRISELFQNKMKEIREQEQDKSKVQELTKTYYDNEYKPAYMAMLKDFIDKNQDNYIGAFALQNLSNFMNPEEMESIIAQSSAFIQSRNIIRKLSQRITNLKKTAVGQPFTDFTVETEDGKKVSLSDYVGKGNYVLVDFWASWCGPCRAETPIPVSYTHLTLPTT
;
A
#
# COMPACT_ATOMS: atom_id res chain seq x y z
N MET A 1 -44.50 4.45 -50.61
CA MET A 1 -43.10 4.45 -50.16
C MET A 1 -43.10 4.72 -48.65
N THR A 2 -43.03 3.66 -47.86
CA THR A 2 -43.04 3.75 -46.39
C THR A 2 -41.58 3.73 -45.93
N GLY A 3 -41.08 4.87 -45.46
CA GLY A 3 -39.75 4.99 -44.86
C GLY A 3 -39.73 4.37 -43.47
N ALA A 4 -39.02 3.26 -43.32
CA ALA A 4 -38.70 2.68 -42.02
C ALA A 4 -37.59 3.52 -41.39
N GLY A 5 -37.92 4.31 -40.36
CA GLY A 5 -36.97 5.00 -39.54
C GLY A 5 -36.18 3.98 -38.69
N LEU A 6 -34.89 3.86 -38.94
CA LEU A 6 -33.96 3.11 -38.04
C LEU A 6 -33.81 3.93 -36.76
N ALA A 7 -34.51 3.53 -35.71
CA ALA A 7 -34.22 3.99 -34.37
C ALA A 7 -32.84 3.45 -33.96
N SER A 8 -31.80 4.27 -34.00
CA SER A 8 -30.51 3.98 -33.40
C SER A 8 -30.69 3.95 -31.89
N CYS A 9 -30.79 2.78 -31.30
CA CYS A 9 -30.62 2.56 -29.86
C CYS A 9 -29.14 2.78 -29.53
N SER A 10 -28.75 3.99 -29.19
CA SER A 10 -27.48 4.21 -28.53
C SER A 10 -27.53 3.48 -27.20
N GLN A 11 -26.65 2.49 -27.01
CA GLN A 11 -26.50 1.89 -25.69
C GLN A 11 -26.04 2.97 -24.69
N PRO A 12 -26.63 3.04 -23.49
CA PRO A 12 -26.22 4.02 -22.49
C PRO A 12 -24.72 3.84 -22.22
N ILE A 13 -23.98 4.94 -22.22
CA ILE A 13 -22.55 4.94 -21.93
C ILE A 13 -22.40 4.46 -20.47
N PRO A 14 -21.57 3.42 -20.20
CA PRO A 14 -21.37 2.93 -18.85
C PRO A 14 -20.93 4.04 -17.90
N SER A 15 -21.56 4.17 -16.75
CA SER A 15 -21.28 5.20 -15.75
C SER A 15 -21.28 4.61 -14.34
N TYR A 16 -20.59 5.28 -13.41
CA TYR A 16 -20.67 4.95 -12.00
C TYR A 16 -21.65 5.85 -11.24
N THR A 17 -22.25 5.28 -10.20
CA THR A 17 -22.91 6.03 -9.13
C THR A 17 -22.37 5.49 -7.81
N VAL A 18 -21.65 6.32 -7.06
CA VAL A 18 -21.07 5.94 -5.75
C VAL A 18 -21.83 6.68 -4.67
N MET A 19 -22.45 5.95 -3.75
CA MET A 19 -23.25 6.49 -2.66
C MET A 19 -22.65 6.14 -1.31
N GLY A 20 -22.62 7.11 -0.38
CA GLY A 20 -22.17 6.90 0.98
C GLY A 20 -22.96 7.70 1.99
N ASN A 21 -23.00 7.20 3.23
CA ASN A 21 -23.68 7.83 4.34
C ASN A 21 -22.72 8.11 5.49
N ILE A 22 -22.87 9.27 6.12
CA ILE A 22 -22.12 9.70 7.29
C ILE A 22 -23.15 10.13 8.35
N PRO A 23 -23.26 9.41 9.47
CA PRO A 23 -24.29 9.72 10.47
C PRO A 23 -24.02 11.01 11.25
N ASP A 24 -22.81 11.54 11.20
CA ASP A 24 -22.41 12.77 11.90
C ASP A 24 -22.80 14.02 11.08
N SER A 25 -23.84 14.71 11.53
CA SER A 25 -24.36 15.91 10.87
C SER A 25 -23.39 17.10 10.84
N THR A 26 -22.32 17.09 11.62
CA THR A 26 -21.29 18.17 11.61
C THR A 26 -20.50 18.20 10.29
N PHE A 27 -20.63 17.17 9.46
CA PHE A 27 -20.04 17.10 8.15
C PHE A 27 -20.96 17.62 7.03
N ASN A 28 -22.23 17.93 7.31
CA ASN A 28 -23.12 18.53 6.30
C ASN A 28 -22.52 19.84 5.76
N GLY A 29 -22.62 19.99 4.43
CA GLY A 29 -22.04 21.12 3.69
C GLY A 29 -20.54 21.00 3.42
N LYS A 30 -19.85 19.97 3.93
CA LYS A 30 -18.43 19.70 3.61
C LYS A 30 -18.30 18.92 2.32
N THR A 31 -17.20 19.18 1.60
CA THR A 31 -16.84 18.44 0.40
C THR A 31 -16.14 17.16 0.75
N VAL A 32 -16.55 16.06 0.12
CA VAL A 32 -15.91 14.76 0.13
C VAL A 32 -15.34 14.47 -1.26
N TYR A 33 -14.25 13.70 -1.32
CA TYR A 33 -13.52 13.42 -2.56
C TYR A 33 -13.38 11.92 -2.79
N ILE A 34 -13.32 11.52 -4.06
CA ILE A 34 -12.75 10.25 -4.49
C ILE A 34 -11.27 10.47 -4.82
N PHE A 35 -10.40 9.82 -4.09
CA PHE A 35 -8.94 9.86 -4.28
C PHE A 35 -8.48 8.59 -4.99
N ASP A 36 -7.95 8.73 -6.21
CA ASP A 36 -7.32 7.64 -6.98
C ASP A 36 -5.96 7.29 -6.35
N ARG A 37 -5.84 6.10 -5.80
CA ARG A 37 -4.61 5.65 -5.12
C ARG A 37 -3.47 5.31 -6.08
N ASP A 38 -3.77 4.99 -7.32
CA ASP A 38 -2.75 4.72 -8.33
C ASP A 38 -2.11 6.01 -8.86
N LYS A 39 -2.92 7.02 -9.15
CA LYS A 39 -2.45 8.31 -9.63
C LYS A 39 -2.03 9.26 -8.51
N GLY A 40 -2.56 9.09 -7.30
CA GLY A 40 -2.27 9.94 -6.15
C GLY A 40 -2.96 11.30 -6.22
N GLN A 41 -4.18 11.37 -6.75
CA GLN A 41 -4.93 12.61 -6.93
C GLN A 41 -6.44 12.42 -6.73
N ASN A 42 -7.13 13.50 -6.39
CA ASN A 42 -8.59 13.51 -6.39
C ASN A 42 -9.11 13.49 -7.83
N ILE A 43 -10.13 12.67 -8.09
CA ILE A 43 -10.74 12.52 -9.42
C ILE A 43 -12.20 12.93 -9.45
N ASP A 44 -12.86 13.01 -8.29
CA ASP A 44 -14.24 13.46 -8.18
C ASP A 44 -14.51 14.10 -6.81
N SER A 45 -15.58 14.88 -6.69
CA SER A 45 -15.99 15.53 -5.44
C SER A 45 -17.51 15.63 -5.33
N ALA A 46 -18.03 15.55 -4.09
CA ALA A 46 -19.45 15.75 -3.79
C ALA A 46 -19.60 16.55 -2.50
N VAL A 47 -20.77 17.16 -2.29
CA VAL A 47 -21.13 17.80 -1.03
C VAL A 47 -21.96 16.84 -0.19
N ILE A 48 -21.69 16.80 1.11
CA ILE A 48 -22.48 16.00 2.05
C ILE A 48 -23.75 16.77 2.41
N GLU A 49 -24.90 16.19 2.09
CA GLU A 49 -26.22 16.76 2.39
C GLU A 49 -27.06 15.75 3.18
N ASN A 50 -27.59 16.18 4.31
CA ASN A 50 -28.39 15.32 5.20
C ASN A 50 -27.70 13.99 5.57
N GLY A 51 -26.37 14.04 5.77
CA GLY A 51 -25.56 12.86 6.10
C GLY A 51 -25.29 11.91 4.93
N ALA A 52 -25.63 12.31 3.68
CA ALA A 52 -25.40 11.49 2.51
C ALA A 52 -24.58 12.25 1.45
N PHE A 53 -23.92 11.50 0.58
CA PHE A 53 -23.27 12.05 -0.61
C PHE A 53 -23.37 11.07 -1.78
N THR A 54 -23.31 11.60 -2.99
CA THR A 54 -23.34 10.81 -4.22
C THR A 54 -22.35 11.38 -5.24
N PHE A 55 -21.52 10.52 -5.79
CA PHE A 55 -20.70 10.84 -6.96
C PHE A 55 -21.30 10.16 -8.20
N THR A 56 -21.22 10.81 -9.34
CA THR A 56 -21.65 10.26 -10.62
C THR A 56 -20.65 10.62 -11.71
N GLY A 57 -20.28 9.66 -12.52
CA GLY A 57 -19.31 9.89 -13.57
C GLY A 57 -19.06 8.65 -14.42
N GLN A 58 -17.95 8.66 -15.14
CA GLN A 58 -17.53 7.56 -16.01
C GLN A 58 -16.06 7.24 -15.77
N ILE A 59 -15.71 5.97 -15.88
CA ILE A 59 -14.33 5.52 -15.80
C ILE A 59 -14.08 4.42 -16.84
N ASP A 60 -12.98 4.55 -17.59
CA ASP A 60 -12.61 3.57 -18.62
C ASP A 60 -11.98 2.31 -18.02
N THR A 61 -11.26 2.48 -16.92
CA THR A 61 -10.53 1.40 -16.24
C THR A 61 -10.74 1.50 -14.74
N ALA A 62 -11.17 0.40 -14.13
CA ALA A 62 -11.39 0.35 -12.68
C ALA A 62 -10.07 0.59 -11.92
N VAL A 63 -10.16 1.38 -10.84
CA VAL A 63 -9.03 1.74 -9.98
C VAL A 63 -9.39 1.65 -8.51
N LEU A 64 -8.37 1.44 -7.66
CA LEU A 64 -8.55 1.47 -6.21
C LEU A 64 -8.60 2.92 -5.73
N CYS A 65 -9.70 3.27 -5.07
CA CYS A 65 -9.96 4.60 -4.56
C CYS A 65 -10.08 4.62 -3.03
N LEU A 66 -9.85 5.79 -2.46
CA LEU A 66 -10.11 6.11 -1.07
C LEU A 66 -11.11 7.26 -1.03
N THR A 67 -12.11 7.14 -0.18
CA THR A 67 -12.97 8.26 0.25
C THR A 67 -12.82 8.43 1.75
N GLN A 68 -12.60 9.66 2.21
CA GLN A 68 -12.38 9.96 3.62
C GLN A 68 -13.05 11.29 4.01
N VAL A 69 -13.68 11.29 5.19
CA VAL A 69 -14.27 12.48 5.82
C VAL A 69 -13.82 12.55 7.29
N GLY A 70 -13.06 13.58 7.61
CA GLY A 70 -12.38 13.66 8.91
C GLY A 70 -11.38 12.52 9.11
N ARG A 71 -11.22 12.07 10.36
CA ARG A 71 -10.31 10.95 10.71
C ARG A 71 -11.04 9.62 10.92
N LYS A 72 -12.37 9.67 11.10
CA LYS A 72 -13.18 8.53 11.53
C LYS A 72 -13.81 7.79 10.34
N TYR A 73 -14.31 8.54 9.37
CA TYR A 73 -15.09 7.98 8.27
C TYR A 73 -14.23 7.86 7.03
N TYR A 74 -13.87 6.64 6.67
CA TYR A 74 -13.10 6.36 5.45
C TYR A 74 -13.37 4.95 4.95
N THR A 75 -13.28 4.78 3.64
CA THR A 75 -13.34 3.46 3.02
C THR A 75 -12.49 3.42 1.76
N THR A 76 -11.87 2.29 1.52
CA THR A 76 -11.18 1.97 0.28
C THR A 76 -12.08 1.07 -0.56
N PHE A 77 -12.20 1.33 -1.84
CA PHE A 77 -13.11 0.62 -2.73
C PHE A 77 -12.60 0.62 -4.16
N MET A 78 -13.13 -0.29 -4.98
CA MET A 78 -12.89 -0.30 -6.42
C MET A 78 -13.87 0.64 -7.10
N LEU A 79 -13.37 1.71 -7.74
CA LEU A 79 -14.20 2.55 -8.61
C LEU A 79 -14.27 1.90 -9.98
N GLU A 80 -15.46 1.44 -10.33
CA GLU A 80 -15.84 0.86 -11.63
C GLU A 80 -17.23 1.38 -12.04
N ASN A 81 -17.61 1.25 -13.30
CA ASN A 81 -18.94 1.62 -13.72
C ASN A 81 -19.99 0.68 -13.11
N GLY A 82 -21.08 1.26 -12.60
CA GLY A 82 -22.15 0.58 -11.85
C GLY A 82 -22.55 1.36 -10.62
N THR A 83 -23.42 0.77 -9.80
CA THR A 83 -23.89 1.38 -8.55
C THR A 83 -23.09 0.81 -7.37
N ILE A 84 -22.34 1.66 -6.70
CA ILE A 84 -21.45 1.30 -5.58
C ILE A 84 -22.00 1.91 -4.30
N GLN A 85 -22.16 1.08 -3.27
CA GLN A 85 -22.54 1.48 -1.92
C GLN A 85 -21.30 1.48 -1.02
N LEU A 86 -20.99 2.61 -0.40
CA LEU A 86 -19.90 2.74 0.55
C LEU A 86 -20.41 2.66 1.98
N ASN A 87 -19.83 1.79 2.79
CA ASN A 87 -20.00 1.83 4.24
C ASN A 87 -18.85 2.66 4.84
N MET A 88 -19.14 3.90 5.21
CA MET A 88 -18.14 4.83 5.73
C MET A 88 -17.77 4.58 7.21
N GLU A 89 -18.52 3.76 7.93
CA GLU A 89 -18.22 3.39 9.32
C GLU A 89 -17.33 2.16 9.43
N THR A 90 -17.23 1.38 8.35
CA THR A 90 -16.39 0.19 8.28
C THR A 90 -15.33 0.36 7.18
N PRO A 91 -14.04 0.43 7.52
CA PRO A 91 -12.97 0.52 6.54
C PRO A 91 -13.01 -0.61 5.51
N ASN A 92 -12.67 -0.29 4.26
CA ASN A 92 -12.63 -1.23 3.13
C ASN A 92 -13.95 -1.99 2.92
N SER A 93 -15.08 -1.32 3.13
CA SER A 93 -16.41 -1.90 2.99
C SER A 93 -17.19 -1.16 1.90
N ALA A 94 -17.27 -1.77 0.74
CA ALA A 94 -18.07 -1.34 -0.39
C ALA A 94 -18.71 -2.55 -1.07
N SER A 95 -19.85 -2.34 -1.75
CA SER A 95 -20.62 -3.40 -2.41
C SER A 95 -21.35 -2.88 -3.65
N GLY A 96 -22.01 -3.80 -4.37
CA GLY A 96 -22.91 -3.48 -5.47
C GLY A 96 -22.31 -3.63 -6.85
N THR A 97 -21.01 -3.96 -6.95
CA THR A 97 -20.34 -4.21 -8.23
C THR A 97 -19.33 -5.37 -8.12
N PRO A 98 -19.03 -6.09 -9.22
CA PRO A 98 -18.20 -7.31 -9.18
C PRO A 98 -16.81 -7.13 -8.57
N LEU A 99 -16.12 -6.03 -8.89
CA LEU A 99 -14.78 -5.81 -8.33
C LEU A 99 -14.82 -5.42 -6.84
N ASN A 100 -15.87 -4.76 -6.38
CA ASN A 100 -16.06 -4.50 -4.95
C ASN A 100 -16.36 -5.78 -4.16
N GLU A 101 -17.12 -6.72 -4.72
CA GLU A 101 -17.33 -8.04 -4.11
C GLU A 101 -16.02 -8.85 -4.06
N THR A 102 -15.24 -8.82 -5.14
CA THR A 102 -13.91 -9.46 -5.18
C THR A 102 -12.94 -8.82 -4.17
N PHE A 103 -12.92 -7.48 -4.08
CA PHE A 103 -12.09 -6.76 -3.12
C PHE A 103 -12.53 -7.02 -1.68
N SER A 104 -13.84 -7.11 -1.42
CA SER A 104 -14.37 -7.51 -0.12
C SER A 104 -13.90 -8.91 0.28
N SER A 105 -13.91 -9.86 -0.66
CA SER A 105 -13.38 -11.22 -0.42
C SER A 105 -11.88 -11.21 -0.10
N TYR A 106 -11.10 -10.37 -0.78
CA TYR A 106 -9.68 -10.14 -0.47
C TYR A 106 -9.49 -9.65 0.98
N ILE A 107 -10.22 -8.61 1.37
CA ILE A 107 -10.13 -8.04 2.73
C ILE A 107 -10.58 -9.04 3.80
N GLN A 108 -11.62 -9.82 3.55
CA GLN A 108 -12.10 -10.85 4.48
C GLN A 108 -11.06 -11.96 4.69
N GLU A 109 -10.41 -12.43 3.61
CA GLU A 109 -9.40 -13.47 3.72
C GLU A 109 -8.12 -12.94 4.39
N GLU A 110 -7.68 -11.73 4.08
CA GLU A 110 -6.58 -11.05 4.78
C GLU A 110 -6.86 -10.94 6.29
N LYS A 111 -8.07 -10.52 6.66
CA LYS A 111 -8.52 -10.43 8.03
C LYS A 111 -8.51 -11.79 8.72
N ARG A 112 -9.04 -12.84 8.08
CA ARG A 112 -9.05 -14.21 8.60
C ARG A 112 -7.64 -14.70 8.94
N ILE A 113 -6.69 -14.53 8.01
CA ILE A 113 -5.30 -14.95 8.22
C ILE A 113 -4.65 -14.12 9.34
N SER A 114 -4.91 -12.83 9.40
CA SER A 114 -4.40 -11.94 10.45
C SER A 114 -4.96 -12.30 11.83
N GLU A 115 -6.24 -12.61 11.94
CA GLU A 115 -6.88 -13.04 13.20
C GLU A 115 -6.32 -14.36 13.70
N LEU A 116 -6.06 -15.33 12.82
CA LEU A 116 -5.36 -16.58 13.19
C LEU A 116 -4.00 -16.31 13.79
N PHE A 117 -3.22 -15.43 13.17
CA PHE A 117 -1.92 -15.03 13.69
C PHE A 117 -2.04 -14.35 15.06
N GLN A 118 -2.95 -13.39 15.22
CA GLN A 118 -3.17 -12.67 16.48
C GLN A 118 -3.56 -13.60 17.61
N ASN A 119 -4.49 -14.54 17.35
CA ASN A 119 -4.91 -15.53 18.33
C ASN A 119 -3.75 -16.44 18.75
N LYS A 120 -2.92 -16.87 17.80
CA LYS A 120 -1.73 -17.68 18.12
C LYS A 120 -0.69 -16.89 18.93
N MET A 121 -0.48 -15.61 18.62
CA MET A 121 0.40 -14.75 19.41
C MET A 121 -0.08 -14.56 20.84
N LYS A 122 -1.40 -14.46 21.04
CA LYS A 122 -2.01 -14.42 22.37
C LYS A 122 -1.76 -15.74 23.13
N GLU A 123 -2.04 -16.88 22.50
CA GLU A 123 -1.81 -18.21 23.07
C GLU A 123 -0.35 -18.40 23.51
N ILE A 124 0.62 -18.07 22.65
CA ILE A 124 2.06 -18.18 22.97
C ILE A 124 2.42 -17.36 24.21
N ARG A 125 1.91 -16.12 24.33
CA ARG A 125 2.19 -15.24 25.48
C ARG A 125 1.52 -15.70 26.77
N GLU A 126 0.40 -16.41 26.68
CA GLU A 126 -0.29 -16.97 27.85
C GLU A 126 0.42 -18.25 28.36
N GLN A 127 1.02 -19.03 27.47
CA GLN A 127 1.66 -20.31 27.79
C GLN A 127 3.14 -20.19 28.13
N GLU A 128 3.85 -19.15 27.64
CA GLU A 128 5.29 -18.98 27.85
C GLU A 128 5.57 -17.59 28.47
N GLN A 129 6.38 -17.61 29.56
CA GLN A 129 6.77 -16.39 30.28
C GLN A 129 8.17 -15.89 29.91
N ASP A 130 9.02 -16.78 29.36
CA ASP A 130 10.37 -16.42 28.93
C ASP A 130 10.28 -15.61 27.61
N LYS A 131 10.73 -14.35 27.65
CA LYS A 131 10.66 -13.44 26.52
C LYS A 131 11.42 -13.95 25.28
N SER A 132 12.57 -14.61 25.48
CA SER A 132 13.37 -15.16 24.37
C SER A 132 12.64 -16.30 23.68
N LYS A 133 12.02 -17.20 24.46
CA LYS A 133 11.20 -18.29 23.92
C LYS A 133 9.93 -17.77 23.24
N VAL A 134 9.27 -16.76 23.81
CA VAL A 134 8.13 -16.10 23.14
C VAL A 134 8.54 -15.54 21.78
N GLN A 135 9.70 -14.90 21.68
CA GLN A 135 10.21 -14.39 20.39
C GLN A 135 10.51 -15.54 19.42
N GLU A 136 11.15 -16.61 19.87
CA GLU A 136 11.45 -17.79 19.05
C GLU A 136 10.18 -18.46 18.52
N LEU A 137 9.21 -18.74 19.39
CA LEU A 137 7.94 -19.34 19.01
C LEU A 137 7.13 -18.45 18.06
N THR A 138 7.11 -17.13 18.32
CA THR A 138 6.48 -16.15 17.45
C THR A 138 7.11 -16.17 16.05
N LYS A 139 8.44 -16.14 15.99
CA LYS A 139 9.18 -16.18 14.72
C LYS A 139 8.93 -17.49 13.98
N THR A 140 8.97 -18.62 14.69
CA THR A 140 8.73 -19.94 14.10
C THR A 140 7.35 -20.05 13.49
N TYR A 141 6.30 -19.58 14.20
CA TYR A 141 4.93 -19.58 13.67
C TYR A 141 4.79 -18.60 12.50
N TYR A 142 5.40 -17.41 12.59
CA TYR A 142 5.39 -16.44 11.51
C TYR A 142 6.01 -17.01 10.22
N ASP A 143 7.19 -17.63 10.31
CA ASP A 143 7.93 -18.12 9.16
C ASP A 143 7.29 -19.38 8.55
N ASN A 144 6.74 -20.27 9.37
CA ASN A 144 6.27 -21.58 8.91
C ASN A 144 4.77 -21.63 8.57
N GLU A 145 3.96 -20.77 9.19
CA GLU A 145 2.49 -20.82 9.05
C GLU A 145 1.92 -19.52 8.47
N TYR A 146 2.14 -18.39 9.14
CA TYR A 146 1.52 -17.12 8.75
C TYR A 146 2.01 -16.64 7.39
N LYS A 147 3.32 -16.48 7.22
CA LYS A 147 3.92 -15.96 5.97
C LYS A 147 3.57 -16.83 4.75
N PRO A 148 3.70 -18.16 4.78
CA PRO A 148 3.29 -19.01 3.66
C PRO A 148 1.81 -18.90 3.32
N ALA A 149 0.91 -18.90 4.33
CA ALA A 149 -0.52 -18.78 4.12
C ALA A 149 -0.90 -17.43 3.48
N TYR A 150 -0.31 -16.34 3.98
CA TYR A 150 -0.56 -15.00 3.44
C TYR A 150 -0.03 -14.85 2.01
N MET A 151 1.16 -15.36 1.73
CA MET A 151 1.73 -15.37 0.37
C MET A 151 0.90 -16.23 -0.60
N ALA A 152 0.36 -17.36 -0.13
CA ALA A 152 -0.51 -18.22 -0.96
C ALA A 152 -1.81 -17.49 -1.33
N MET A 153 -2.44 -16.81 -0.36
CA MET A 153 -3.60 -15.97 -0.61
C MET A 153 -3.28 -14.88 -1.66
N LEU A 154 -2.19 -14.15 -1.49
CA LEU A 154 -1.81 -13.09 -2.43
C LEU A 154 -1.59 -13.62 -3.85
N LYS A 155 -0.92 -14.77 -4.00
CA LYS A 155 -0.71 -15.43 -5.30
C LYS A 155 -2.03 -15.82 -5.94
N ASP A 156 -2.96 -16.42 -5.19
CA ASP A 156 -4.28 -16.78 -5.69
C ASP A 156 -5.06 -15.55 -6.21
N PHE A 157 -5.02 -14.44 -5.47
CA PHE A 157 -5.64 -13.19 -5.93
C PHE A 157 -4.94 -12.58 -7.16
N ILE A 158 -3.62 -12.67 -7.26
CA ILE A 158 -2.89 -12.25 -8.47
C ILE A 158 -3.34 -13.08 -9.66
N ASP A 159 -3.36 -14.40 -9.54
CA ASP A 159 -3.68 -15.33 -10.64
C ASP A 159 -5.11 -15.13 -11.15
N LYS A 160 -6.07 -14.89 -10.25
CA LYS A 160 -7.48 -14.67 -10.57
C LYS A 160 -7.80 -13.27 -11.10
N ASN A 161 -6.90 -12.30 -10.93
CA ASN A 161 -7.14 -10.88 -11.18
C ASN A 161 -6.07 -10.25 -12.08
N GLN A 162 -5.65 -10.97 -13.13
CA GLN A 162 -4.62 -10.50 -14.07
C GLN A 162 -5.05 -9.30 -14.92
N ASP A 163 -6.35 -9.03 -15.05
CA ASP A 163 -6.95 -8.00 -15.89
C ASP A 163 -7.51 -6.81 -15.12
N ASN A 164 -7.31 -6.77 -13.79
CA ASN A 164 -7.85 -5.70 -12.95
C ASN A 164 -6.88 -5.26 -11.84
N TYR A 165 -7.22 -4.18 -11.16
CA TYR A 165 -6.35 -3.54 -10.17
C TYR A 165 -6.11 -4.39 -8.91
N ILE A 166 -7.00 -5.33 -8.58
CA ILE A 166 -6.85 -6.20 -7.39
C ILE A 166 -5.59 -7.06 -7.53
N GLY A 167 -5.32 -7.58 -8.72
CA GLY A 167 -4.09 -8.33 -9.00
C GLY A 167 -2.83 -7.49 -8.79
N ALA A 168 -2.81 -6.24 -9.26
CA ALA A 168 -1.69 -5.32 -9.04
C ALA A 168 -1.51 -4.98 -7.56
N PHE A 169 -2.61 -4.78 -6.82
CA PHE A 169 -2.59 -4.53 -5.38
C PHE A 169 -2.07 -5.74 -4.59
N ALA A 170 -2.52 -6.94 -4.92
CA ALA A 170 -2.04 -8.17 -4.31
C ALA A 170 -0.54 -8.40 -4.59
N LEU A 171 -0.07 -8.12 -5.82
CA LEU A 171 1.34 -8.24 -6.18
C LEU A 171 2.21 -7.23 -5.40
N GLN A 172 1.76 -6.00 -5.24
CA GLN A 172 2.47 -5.03 -4.39
C GLN A 172 2.60 -5.54 -2.95
N ASN A 173 1.53 -6.10 -2.38
CA ASN A 173 1.58 -6.65 -1.02
C ASN A 173 2.50 -7.89 -0.93
N LEU A 174 2.50 -8.74 -1.95
CA LEU A 174 3.39 -9.91 -2.03
C LEU A 174 4.87 -9.51 -2.03
N SER A 175 5.21 -8.37 -2.63
CA SER A 175 6.58 -7.87 -2.70
C SER A 175 7.25 -7.64 -1.34
N ASN A 176 6.49 -7.47 -0.27
CA ASN A 176 7.02 -7.28 1.08
C ASN A 176 7.64 -8.57 1.67
N PHE A 177 7.41 -9.72 1.04
CA PHE A 177 7.87 -11.04 1.50
C PHE A 177 8.94 -11.65 0.59
N MET A 178 9.36 -10.94 -0.44
CA MET A 178 10.22 -11.44 -1.53
C MET A 178 11.51 -10.63 -1.62
N ASN A 179 12.58 -11.29 -2.09
CA ASN A 179 13.80 -10.60 -2.47
C ASN A 179 13.64 -9.87 -3.84
N PRO A 180 14.58 -8.99 -4.23
CA PRO A 180 14.48 -8.24 -5.48
C PRO A 180 14.39 -9.09 -6.75
N GLU A 181 15.06 -10.24 -6.80
CA GLU A 181 15.08 -11.15 -7.93
C GLU A 181 13.73 -11.87 -8.09
N GLU A 182 13.16 -12.34 -6.99
CA GLU A 182 11.83 -12.97 -6.95
C GLU A 182 10.74 -11.98 -7.37
N MET A 183 10.80 -10.72 -6.87
CA MET A 183 9.87 -9.66 -7.25
C MET A 183 9.92 -9.36 -8.73
N GLU A 184 11.13 -9.22 -9.30
CA GLU A 184 11.33 -8.96 -10.73
C GLU A 184 10.76 -10.08 -11.59
N SER A 185 11.00 -11.34 -11.19
CA SER A 185 10.48 -12.51 -11.89
C SER A 185 8.94 -12.53 -11.90
N ILE A 186 8.30 -12.28 -10.76
CA ILE A 186 6.84 -12.30 -10.66
C ILE A 186 6.20 -11.14 -11.45
N ILE A 187 6.81 -9.95 -11.43
CA ILE A 187 6.35 -8.81 -12.24
C ILE A 187 6.44 -9.17 -13.73
N ALA A 188 7.55 -9.76 -14.17
CA ALA A 188 7.74 -10.13 -15.58
C ALA A 188 6.73 -11.19 -16.05
N GLN A 189 6.25 -12.07 -15.17
CA GLN A 189 5.25 -13.10 -15.45
C GLN A 189 3.81 -12.58 -15.34
N SER A 190 3.58 -11.42 -14.73
CA SER A 190 2.24 -10.83 -14.62
C SER A 190 1.77 -10.25 -15.96
N SER A 191 0.46 -10.03 -16.09
CA SER A 191 -0.14 -9.47 -17.30
C SER A 191 0.38 -8.06 -17.64
N ALA A 192 0.23 -7.67 -18.92
CA ALA A 192 0.51 -6.30 -19.37
C ALA A 192 -0.35 -5.27 -18.62
N PHE A 193 -1.57 -5.63 -18.21
CA PHE A 193 -2.43 -4.78 -17.40
C PHE A 193 -1.76 -4.47 -16.06
N ILE A 194 -1.37 -5.49 -15.29
CA ILE A 194 -0.70 -5.35 -13.99
C ILE A 194 0.59 -4.53 -14.14
N GLN A 195 1.47 -4.89 -15.09
CA GLN A 195 2.73 -4.19 -15.33
C GLN A 195 2.55 -2.71 -15.65
N SER A 196 1.43 -2.32 -16.27
CA SER A 196 1.14 -0.93 -16.64
C SER A 196 0.70 -0.04 -15.46
N ARG A 197 0.37 -0.59 -14.30
CA ARG A 197 -0.11 0.19 -13.14
C ARG A 197 1.03 0.98 -12.49
N ASN A 198 0.73 2.20 -12.03
CA ASN A 198 1.74 3.05 -11.38
C ASN A 198 2.31 2.42 -10.12
N ILE A 199 1.49 1.71 -9.35
CA ILE A 199 1.90 0.98 -8.16
C ILE A 199 3.00 -0.05 -8.48
N ILE A 200 2.90 -0.74 -9.63
CA ILE A 200 3.88 -1.74 -10.08
C ILE A 200 5.11 -1.06 -10.71
N ARG A 201 4.95 0.03 -11.45
CA ARG A 201 6.10 0.81 -11.95
C ARG A 201 6.96 1.36 -10.82
N LYS A 202 6.33 1.88 -9.75
CA LYS A 202 7.04 2.31 -8.54
C LYS A 202 7.75 1.15 -7.85
N LEU A 203 7.12 -0.04 -7.81
CA LEU A 203 7.74 -1.25 -7.29
C LEU A 203 8.97 -1.65 -8.12
N SER A 204 8.88 -1.66 -9.45
CA SER A 204 10.01 -1.95 -10.34
C SER A 204 11.17 -0.95 -10.15
N GLN A 205 10.86 0.33 -9.96
CA GLN A 205 11.88 1.34 -9.65
C GLN A 205 12.53 1.08 -8.28
N ARG A 206 11.74 0.69 -7.27
CA ARG A 206 12.27 0.29 -5.95
C ARG A 206 13.22 -0.90 -6.08
N ILE A 207 12.86 -1.94 -6.84
CA ILE A 207 13.70 -3.11 -7.09
C ILE A 207 15.03 -2.69 -7.73
N THR A 208 14.98 -1.85 -8.75
CA THR A 208 16.20 -1.31 -9.41
C THR A 208 17.09 -0.58 -8.40
N ASN A 209 16.53 0.22 -7.52
CA ASN A 209 17.29 0.94 -6.51
C ASN A 209 17.88 0.00 -5.46
N LEU A 210 17.12 -1.01 -5.00
CA LEU A 210 17.63 -2.03 -4.06
C LEU A 210 18.83 -2.80 -4.64
N LYS A 211 18.76 -3.17 -5.92
CA LYS A 211 19.87 -3.85 -6.59
C LYS A 211 21.13 -2.95 -6.71
N LYS A 212 20.95 -1.65 -6.95
CA LYS A 212 22.05 -0.69 -7.00
C LYS A 212 22.73 -0.46 -5.65
N THR A 213 22.01 -0.64 -4.57
CA THR A 213 22.52 -0.42 -3.20
C THR A 213 22.75 -1.72 -2.43
N ALA A 214 22.73 -2.87 -3.11
CA ALA A 214 23.00 -4.17 -2.50
C ALA A 214 24.44 -4.28 -2.00
N VAL A 215 24.68 -5.17 -1.05
CA VAL A 215 26.03 -5.47 -0.54
C VAL A 215 26.96 -5.86 -1.71
N GLY A 216 28.14 -5.27 -1.73
CA GLY A 216 29.13 -5.47 -2.79
C GLY A 216 29.00 -4.53 -4.01
N GLN A 217 27.94 -3.71 -4.06
CA GLN A 217 27.82 -2.68 -5.11
C GLN A 217 28.61 -1.41 -4.73
N PRO A 218 29.09 -0.65 -5.72
CA PRO A 218 29.63 0.69 -5.47
C PRO A 218 28.60 1.55 -4.75
N PHE A 219 29.05 2.39 -3.82
CA PHE A 219 28.14 3.33 -3.15
C PHE A 219 27.52 4.31 -4.17
N THR A 220 26.28 4.69 -3.91
CA THR A 220 25.60 5.74 -4.69
C THR A 220 25.86 7.08 -4.02
N ASP A 221 26.53 7.99 -4.72
CA ASP A 221 26.79 9.32 -4.20
C ASP A 221 25.52 10.16 -4.13
N PHE A 222 25.41 11.00 -3.10
CA PHE A 222 24.36 12.00 -2.95
C PHE A 222 24.90 13.21 -2.22
N THR A 223 24.29 14.36 -2.46
CA THR A 223 24.64 15.63 -1.82
C THR A 223 23.49 16.11 -0.95
N VAL A 224 23.79 16.52 0.26
CA VAL A 224 22.86 17.14 1.21
C VAL A 224 23.32 18.54 1.55
N GLU A 225 22.40 19.37 2.06
CA GLU A 225 22.70 20.68 2.62
C GLU A 225 22.67 20.57 4.15
N THR A 226 23.72 21.03 4.78
CA THR A 226 23.87 21.10 6.24
C THR A 226 23.08 22.29 6.81
N GLU A 227 22.86 22.34 8.11
CA GLU A 227 22.10 23.43 8.77
C GLU A 227 22.71 24.82 8.51
N ASP A 228 24.02 24.91 8.31
CA ASP A 228 24.76 26.14 7.93
C ASP A 228 24.74 26.44 6.43
N GLY A 229 23.96 25.68 5.64
CA GLY A 229 23.79 25.88 4.20
C GLY A 229 24.93 25.36 3.33
N LYS A 230 25.90 24.61 3.90
CA LYS A 230 27.00 24.02 3.15
C LYS A 230 26.56 22.73 2.46
N LYS A 231 26.91 22.56 1.20
CA LYS A 231 26.71 21.32 0.48
C LYS A 231 27.82 20.32 0.79
N VAL A 232 27.40 19.09 1.13
CA VAL A 232 28.29 17.98 1.49
C VAL A 232 27.84 16.74 0.72
N SER A 233 28.77 16.05 0.10
CA SER A 233 28.51 14.80 -0.64
C SER A 233 29.07 13.59 0.10
N LEU A 234 28.45 12.42 -0.08
CA LEU A 234 28.95 11.18 0.51
C LEU A 234 30.36 10.86 0.02
N SER A 235 30.68 11.20 -1.22
CA SER A 235 32.03 11.10 -1.80
C SER A 235 33.08 11.94 -1.08
N ASP A 236 32.69 12.95 -0.29
CA ASP A 236 33.63 13.71 0.54
C ASP A 236 34.22 12.87 1.69
N TYR A 237 33.58 11.75 2.03
CA TYR A 237 33.95 10.87 3.14
C TYR A 237 34.40 9.47 2.72
N VAL A 238 33.80 8.92 1.66
CA VAL A 238 34.08 7.54 1.21
C VAL A 238 35.45 7.47 0.51
N GLY A 239 36.16 6.36 0.69
CA GLY A 239 37.43 6.08 0.03
C GLY A 239 38.65 6.74 0.66
N LYS A 240 38.53 7.35 1.86
CA LYS A 240 39.64 8.01 2.56
C LYS A 240 40.29 7.12 3.66
N GLY A 241 40.21 5.82 3.50
CA GLY A 241 40.91 4.85 4.36
C GLY A 241 40.15 4.37 5.58
N ASN A 242 38.91 4.87 5.83
CA ASN A 242 38.05 4.48 6.95
C ASN A 242 36.71 3.92 6.46
N TYR A 243 36.03 3.17 7.34
CA TYR A 243 34.64 2.81 7.13
C TYR A 243 33.76 4.05 7.33
N VAL A 244 32.71 4.18 6.52
CA VAL A 244 31.71 5.24 6.63
C VAL A 244 30.38 4.57 6.94
N LEU A 245 29.77 4.93 8.09
CA LEU A 245 28.42 4.56 8.44
C LEU A 245 27.47 5.70 8.05
N VAL A 246 26.47 5.40 7.24
CA VAL A 246 25.41 6.33 6.85
C VAL A 246 24.13 5.92 7.55
N ASP A 247 23.59 6.78 8.42
CA ASP A 247 22.34 6.58 9.12
C ASP A 247 21.27 7.54 8.59
N PHE A 248 20.16 6.99 8.09
CA PHE A 248 18.98 7.75 7.65
C PHE A 248 17.93 7.77 8.73
N TRP A 249 17.79 8.88 9.42
CA TRP A 249 16.86 9.00 10.53
C TRP A 249 15.92 10.22 10.38
N ALA A 250 14.87 10.28 11.22
CA ALA A 250 13.99 11.44 11.32
C ALA A 250 13.60 11.70 12.77
N SER A 251 13.39 12.97 13.13
CA SER A 251 13.04 13.39 14.50
C SER A 251 11.73 12.78 15.02
N TRP A 252 10.81 12.43 14.14
CA TRP A 252 9.54 11.75 14.44
C TRP A 252 9.62 10.22 14.43
N CYS A 253 10.74 9.64 14.02
CA CYS A 253 10.94 8.20 13.95
C CYS A 253 11.36 7.67 15.33
N GLY A 254 10.45 7.09 16.09
CA GLY A 254 10.70 6.54 17.42
C GLY A 254 11.80 5.48 17.45
N PRO A 255 11.77 4.42 16.60
CA PRO A 255 12.84 3.43 16.52
C PRO A 255 14.20 4.04 16.20
N CYS A 256 14.29 4.96 15.23
CA CYS A 256 15.54 5.62 14.86
C CYS A 256 16.16 6.36 16.07
N ARG A 257 15.34 7.07 16.83
CA ARG A 257 15.79 7.77 18.05
C ARG A 257 16.29 6.81 19.15
N ALA A 258 15.73 5.61 19.21
CA ALA A 258 16.17 4.60 20.16
C ALA A 258 17.53 3.98 19.78
N GLU A 259 17.84 3.91 18.48
CA GLU A 259 19.11 3.40 17.96
C GLU A 259 20.24 4.45 17.97
N THR A 260 19.92 5.74 17.86
CA THR A 260 20.92 6.83 17.77
C THR A 260 22.00 6.79 18.87
N PRO A 261 21.72 6.46 20.15
CA PRO A 261 22.77 6.38 21.18
C PRO A 261 23.83 5.31 20.90
N ILE A 262 23.51 4.22 20.19
CA ILE A 262 24.39 3.11 19.89
C ILE A 262 25.52 3.51 18.92
N PRO A 263 25.23 4.05 17.72
CA PRO A 263 26.27 4.55 16.80
C PRO A 263 27.14 5.67 17.42
N VAL A 264 26.52 6.59 18.18
CA VAL A 264 27.26 7.68 18.84
C VAL A 264 28.25 7.12 19.86
N SER A 265 27.85 6.18 20.71
CA SER A 265 28.75 5.55 21.69
C SER A 265 29.88 4.78 20.99
N TYR A 266 29.61 4.10 19.87
CA TYR A 266 30.60 3.38 19.10
C TYR A 266 31.62 4.31 18.44
N THR A 267 31.19 5.42 17.83
CA THR A 267 32.07 6.41 17.22
C THR A 267 32.96 7.11 18.25
N HIS A 268 32.46 7.38 19.45
CA HIS A 268 33.27 7.93 20.55
C HIS A 268 34.29 6.94 21.10
N LEU A 269 34.05 5.62 21.01
CA LEU A 269 34.97 4.59 21.46
C LEU A 269 36.04 4.24 20.41
N THR A 270 35.78 4.46 19.15
CA THR A 270 36.62 4.00 18.02
C THR A 270 37.40 5.10 17.30
N LEU A 271 37.12 6.36 17.54
CA LEU A 271 37.94 7.45 17.00
C LEU A 271 39.10 7.72 17.98
N PRO A 272 40.35 7.39 17.60
CA PRO A 272 41.48 7.96 18.32
C PRO A 272 41.43 9.47 18.15
N THR A 273 41.35 10.18 19.25
CA THR A 273 41.57 11.62 19.29
C THR A 273 43.04 11.86 18.93
N THR A 274 43.30 12.20 17.67
CA THR A 274 44.57 12.81 17.26
C THR A 274 44.39 14.30 17.13
#